data_2fbbf395a711fe35ff93f6f26e545060
#
_entry.id   2fbbf395a711fe35ff93f6f26e545060
#
_cell.length_a   1.000
_cell.length_b   1.000
_cell.length_c   1.000
_cell.angle_alpha   90.00
_cell.angle_beta   90.00
_cell.angle_gamma   90.00
#
_symmetry.space_group_name_H-M   'P 1'
#
loop_
_entity.id
_entity.type
_entity.pdbx_description
1 polymer ?
#
loop_
_entity_poly.entity_id
_entity_poly.type
_entity_poly.pdbx_seq_one_letter_code
_entity_poly.pdbx_strand_id
1 'polypeptide(L)'
;MFTENEQKILSIDIGGSNIKATVLNASGTFLDEYQKLPTPSPANPAKVLDVINQLAQKFSEFDKVAAGFPGFIKDGVIKTAPNLGTPAWANFDLTKALEELLHKPTLIVNDADLQGLAVVSGKGLELMITLGTGFGTALLRDGVLMPHLEIAHHPVTKNKDYDEYVGEFEFKRIGKKNWNKRMKRVIGILKVVFNYDRLYISGGSAKEINFKLDDNIVIADNRDGFKGGAKLWEQEHKMNAGKHEAVNSSEKI
;
A
#
# COMPACT_ATOMS: atom_id res chain seq x y z
N MET A 1 -22.18 -13.64 18.22
CA MET A 1 -21.52 -12.35 17.95
C MET A 1 -20.07 -12.55 18.31
N PHE A 2 -19.19 -12.64 17.32
CA PHE A 2 -17.75 -12.69 17.58
C PHE A 2 -17.32 -11.32 18.13
N THR A 3 -16.46 -11.28 19.12
CA THR A 3 -15.86 -10.03 19.59
C THR A 3 -14.99 -9.45 18.47
N GLU A 4 -14.89 -8.12 18.36
CA GLU A 4 -14.09 -7.44 17.31
C GLU A 4 -12.64 -7.96 17.21
N ASN A 5 -12.10 -8.46 18.31
CA ASN A 5 -10.75 -9.04 18.39
C ASN A 5 -10.61 -10.42 17.74
N GLU A 6 -11.70 -11.10 17.42
CA GLU A 6 -11.70 -12.44 16.80
C GLU A 6 -11.79 -12.40 15.27
N GLN A 7 -12.00 -11.23 14.67
CA GLN A 7 -12.12 -11.11 13.21
C GLN A 7 -10.80 -11.38 12.51
N LYS A 8 -10.86 -12.25 11.49
CA LYS A 8 -9.74 -12.64 10.65
C LYS A 8 -9.77 -11.84 9.35
N ILE A 9 -8.64 -11.29 8.95
CA ILE A 9 -8.51 -10.41 7.79
C ILE A 9 -7.54 -11.05 6.80
N LEU A 10 -8.01 -11.39 5.61
CA LEU A 10 -7.14 -11.77 4.49
C LEU A 10 -6.50 -10.49 3.94
N SER A 11 -5.21 -10.32 4.18
CA SER A 11 -4.43 -9.20 3.65
C SER A 11 -3.70 -9.63 2.39
N ILE A 12 -3.95 -8.93 1.28
CA ILE A 12 -3.46 -9.23 -0.07
C ILE A 12 -2.56 -8.09 -0.55
N ASP A 13 -1.38 -8.43 -1.06
CA ASP A 13 -0.46 -7.51 -1.75
C ASP A 13 -0.38 -7.92 -3.23
N ILE A 14 -1.00 -7.13 -4.11
CA ILE A 14 -1.00 -7.36 -5.56
C ILE A 14 0.20 -6.62 -6.15
N GLY A 15 1.26 -7.35 -6.41
CA GLY A 15 2.47 -6.79 -7.02
C GLY A 15 2.62 -7.12 -8.50
N GLY A 16 3.48 -6.38 -9.20
CA GLY A 16 3.77 -6.62 -10.63
C GLY A 16 4.45 -7.97 -10.91
N SER A 17 5.15 -8.56 -9.94
CA SER A 17 5.85 -9.84 -10.10
C SER A 17 5.20 -11.01 -9.35
N ASN A 18 4.62 -10.75 -8.19
CA ASN A 18 3.96 -11.74 -7.34
C ASN A 18 2.75 -11.13 -6.68
N ILE A 19 1.72 -11.93 -6.49
CA ILE A 19 0.59 -11.68 -5.62
C ILE A 19 0.82 -12.47 -4.35
N LYS A 20 0.68 -11.82 -3.20
CA LYS A 20 0.95 -12.41 -1.88
C LYS A 20 -0.27 -12.23 -0.99
N ALA A 21 -0.49 -13.16 -0.07
CA ALA A 21 -1.56 -13.06 0.91
C ALA A 21 -1.18 -13.74 2.23
N THR A 22 -1.79 -13.26 3.31
CA THR A 22 -1.73 -13.87 4.65
C THR A 22 -3.00 -13.54 5.42
N VAL A 23 -3.28 -14.25 6.48
CA VAL A 23 -4.39 -13.95 7.39
C VAL A 23 -3.85 -13.31 8.67
N LEU A 24 -4.50 -12.22 9.07
CA LEU A 24 -4.21 -11.46 10.29
C LEU A 24 -5.42 -11.48 11.21
N ASN A 25 -5.21 -11.31 12.51
CA ASN A 25 -6.27 -10.89 13.40
C ASN A 25 -6.46 -9.35 13.35
N ALA A 26 -7.47 -8.84 14.03
CA ALA A 26 -7.77 -7.40 14.07
C ALA A 26 -6.64 -6.53 14.64
N SER A 27 -5.74 -7.09 15.46
CA SER A 27 -4.56 -6.39 15.98
C SER A 27 -3.35 -6.40 15.01
N GLY A 28 -3.47 -7.05 13.84
CA GLY A 28 -2.40 -7.17 12.86
C GLY A 28 -1.39 -8.28 13.16
N THR A 29 -1.72 -9.20 14.07
CA THR A 29 -0.89 -10.39 14.31
C THR A 29 -1.11 -11.40 13.19
N PHE A 30 -0.02 -11.98 12.67
CA PHE A 30 -0.09 -13.03 11.66
C PHE A 30 -0.69 -14.31 12.27
N LEU A 31 -1.75 -14.83 11.67
CA LEU A 31 -2.37 -16.11 12.03
C LEU A 31 -1.87 -17.25 11.15
N ASP A 32 -1.49 -16.93 9.92
CA ASP A 32 -0.96 -17.89 8.94
C ASP A 32 0.34 -17.38 8.32
N GLU A 33 1.19 -18.28 7.83
CA GLU A 33 2.34 -17.93 7.02
C GLU A 33 1.89 -17.31 5.69
N TYR A 34 2.59 -16.26 5.23
CA TYR A 34 2.25 -15.67 3.95
C TYR A 34 2.47 -16.65 2.80
N GLN A 35 1.54 -16.66 1.87
CA GLN A 35 1.58 -17.40 0.62
C GLN A 35 1.83 -16.47 -0.54
N LYS A 36 2.46 -16.94 -1.60
CA LYS A 36 2.66 -16.17 -2.83
C LYS A 36 2.49 -17.02 -4.07
N LEU A 37 2.00 -16.38 -5.12
CA LEU A 37 1.97 -16.93 -6.48
C LEU A 37 2.48 -15.86 -7.46
N PRO A 38 3.05 -16.27 -8.61
CA PRO A 38 3.47 -15.32 -9.64
C PRO A 38 2.28 -14.50 -10.15
N THR A 39 2.49 -13.21 -10.40
CA THR A 39 1.53 -12.39 -11.14
C THR A 39 1.43 -12.91 -12.57
N PRO A 40 0.23 -13.13 -13.11
CA PRO A 40 0.07 -13.70 -14.44
C PRO A 40 0.54 -12.72 -15.54
N SER A 41 0.95 -13.26 -16.67
CA SER A 41 1.27 -12.46 -17.87
C SER A 41 0.39 -12.90 -19.04
N PRO A 42 -0.45 -12.03 -19.63
CA PRO A 42 -0.74 -10.66 -19.18
C PRO A 42 -1.51 -10.61 -17.87
N ALA A 43 -1.26 -9.55 -17.06
CA ALA A 43 -1.89 -9.34 -15.77
C ALA A 43 -3.25 -8.61 -15.90
N ASN A 44 -4.19 -9.21 -16.65
CA ASN A 44 -5.55 -8.68 -16.75
C ASN A 44 -6.42 -9.03 -15.52
N PRO A 45 -7.55 -8.32 -15.29
CA PRO A 45 -8.39 -8.55 -14.12
C PRO A 45 -8.77 -10.01 -13.89
N ALA A 46 -9.28 -10.71 -14.92
CA ALA A 46 -9.73 -12.09 -14.77
C ALA A 46 -8.63 -13.02 -14.27
N LYS A 47 -7.44 -12.96 -14.87
CA LYS A 47 -6.30 -13.80 -14.47
C LYS A 47 -5.75 -13.46 -13.08
N VAL A 48 -5.75 -12.18 -12.71
CA VAL A 48 -5.34 -11.76 -11.37
C VAL A 48 -6.33 -12.23 -10.32
N LEU A 49 -7.64 -12.13 -10.58
CA LEU A 49 -8.69 -12.67 -9.73
C LEU A 49 -8.57 -14.19 -9.56
N ASP A 50 -8.26 -14.94 -10.64
CA ASP A 50 -8.01 -16.39 -10.56
C ASP A 50 -6.85 -16.71 -9.61
N VAL A 51 -5.75 -15.95 -9.67
CA VAL A 51 -4.61 -16.14 -8.76
C VAL A 51 -4.97 -15.78 -7.33
N ILE A 52 -5.75 -14.71 -7.12
CA ILE A 52 -6.23 -14.32 -5.78
C ILE A 52 -7.12 -15.44 -5.20
N ASN A 53 -8.03 -16.00 -6.00
CA ASN A 53 -8.87 -17.11 -5.57
C ASN A 53 -8.04 -18.34 -5.17
N GLN A 54 -7.04 -18.71 -5.96
CA GLN A 54 -6.11 -19.79 -5.63
C GLN A 54 -5.33 -19.53 -4.33
N LEU A 55 -4.95 -18.29 -4.06
CA LEU A 55 -4.30 -17.91 -2.80
C LEU A 55 -5.28 -17.98 -1.63
N ALA A 56 -6.49 -17.44 -1.79
CA ALA A 56 -7.51 -17.45 -0.74
C ALA A 56 -7.88 -18.88 -0.29
N GLN A 57 -7.94 -19.83 -1.22
CA GLN A 57 -8.20 -21.26 -0.93
C GLN A 57 -7.12 -21.95 -0.09
N LYS A 58 -5.94 -21.34 0.08
CA LYS A 58 -4.88 -21.87 0.94
C LYS A 58 -5.09 -21.54 2.42
N PHE A 59 -6.01 -20.67 2.74
CA PHE A 59 -6.33 -20.26 4.11
C PHE A 59 -7.68 -20.84 4.53
N SER A 60 -7.76 -21.28 5.78
CA SER A 60 -8.96 -21.99 6.27
C SER A 60 -10.17 -21.08 6.45
N GLU A 61 -9.96 -19.90 7.01
CA GLU A 61 -11.04 -18.96 7.35
C GLU A 61 -10.55 -17.51 7.37
N PHE A 62 -11.39 -16.60 6.90
CA PHE A 62 -11.28 -15.16 7.09
C PHE A 62 -12.68 -14.50 6.97
N ASP A 63 -12.84 -13.35 7.61
CA ASP A 63 -14.12 -12.63 7.69
C ASP A 63 -14.17 -11.43 6.76
N LYS A 64 -13.00 -10.83 6.48
CA LYS A 64 -12.82 -9.59 5.72
C LYS A 64 -11.60 -9.69 4.82
N VAL A 65 -11.55 -8.82 3.82
CA VAL A 65 -10.41 -8.72 2.88
C VAL A 65 -9.88 -7.29 2.91
N ALA A 66 -8.56 -7.15 2.92
CA ALA A 66 -7.84 -5.90 2.68
C ALA A 66 -6.84 -6.13 1.55
N ALA A 67 -6.87 -5.33 0.49
CA ALA A 67 -5.97 -5.51 -0.65
C ALA A 67 -5.20 -4.23 -0.98
N GLY A 68 -3.89 -4.37 -1.21
CA GLY A 68 -3.04 -3.35 -1.82
C GLY A 68 -2.92 -3.61 -3.32
N PHE A 69 -3.13 -2.57 -4.14
CA PHE A 69 -3.07 -2.66 -5.60
C PHE A 69 -2.07 -1.62 -6.17
N PRO A 70 -1.22 -1.99 -7.15
CA PRO A 70 -0.16 -1.11 -7.67
C PRO A 70 -0.72 -0.11 -8.70
N GLY A 71 -1.41 0.91 -8.23
CA GLY A 71 -1.98 1.97 -9.06
C GLY A 71 -2.94 2.87 -8.30
N PHE A 72 -3.50 3.87 -9.01
CA PHE A 72 -4.46 4.79 -8.45
C PHE A 72 -5.87 4.19 -8.39
N ILE A 73 -6.45 4.22 -7.20
CA ILE A 73 -7.79 3.72 -6.89
C ILE A 73 -8.64 4.87 -6.38
N LYS A 74 -9.87 4.92 -6.85
CA LYS A 74 -10.87 5.85 -6.34
C LYS A 74 -12.18 5.10 -6.09
N ASP A 75 -12.65 5.11 -4.86
CA ASP A 75 -13.90 4.48 -4.43
C ASP A 75 -13.99 2.99 -4.87
N GLY A 76 -12.89 2.24 -4.69
CA GLY A 76 -12.78 0.83 -5.06
C GLY A 76 -12.56 0.55 -6.55
N VAL A 77 -12.59 1.60 -7.40
CA VAL A 77 -12.46 1.51 -8.86
C VAL A 77 -11.03 1.88 -9.29
N ILE A 78 -10.38 0.97 -10.02
CA ILE A 78 -9.04 1.18 -10.54
C ILE A 78 -9.07 2.26 -11.63
N LYS A 79 -8.21 3.26 -11.50
CA LYS A 79 -8.04 4.33 -12.51
C LYS A 79 -6.77 4.12 -13.33
N THR A 80 -5.68 3.72 -12.68
CA THR A 80 -4.40 3.39 -13.35
C THR A 80 -3.84 2.08 -12.82
N ALA A 81 -3.04 1.39 -13.62
CA ALA A 81 -2.32 0.18 -13.23
C ALA A 81 -1.02 0.09 -14.06
N PRO A 82 -0.03 0.99 -13.84
CA PRO A 82 1.14 1.11 -14.72
C PRO A 82 1.91 -0.20 -14.84
N ASN A 83 2.04 -0.95 -13.76
CA ASN A 83 2.80 -2.20 -13.71
C ASN A 83 2.01 -3.45 -14.13
N LEU A 84 0.68 -3.33 -14.34
CA LEU A 84 -0.20 -4.45 -14.73
C LEU A 84 -0.89 -4.22 -16.08
N GLY A 85 -0.67 -3.07 -16.73
CA GLY A 85 -1.29 -2.70 -17.99
C GLY A 85 -2.60 -1.93 -17.80
N THR A 86 -2.51 -0.61 -17.62
CA THR A 86 -3.64 0.30 -17.37
C THR A 86 -4.88 0.07 -18.23
N PRO A 87 -4.79 -0.15 -19.57
CA PRO A 87 -6.00 -0.31 -20.39
C PRO A 87 -6.92 -1.44 -19.94
N ALA A 88 -6.36 -2.54 -19.44
CA ALA A 88 -7.16 -3.69 -18.98
C ALA A 88 -7.85 -3.43 -17.64
N TRP A 89 -7.32 -2.49 -16.83
CA TRP A 89 -7.78 -2.19 -15.48
C TRP A 89 -8.61 -0.92 -15.37
N ALA A 90 -8.54 -0.03 -16.37
CA ALA A 90 -9.19 1.27 -16.32
C ALA A 90 -10.71 1.14 -16.09
N ASN A 91 -11.19 1.76 -15.03
CA ASN A 91 -12.57 1.72 -14.55
C ASN A 91 -13.07 0.33 -14.11
N PHE A 92 -12.18 -0.61 -13.82
CA PHE A 92 -12.55 -1.89 -13.23
C PHE A 92 -12.83 -1.73 -11.73
N ASP A 93 -14.03 -2.14 -11.30
CA ASP A 93 -14.42 -2.16 -9.89
C ASP A 93 -13.85 -3.41 -9.22
N LEU A 94 -12.64 -3.26 -8.66
CA LEU A 94 -11.93 -4.38 -8.03
C LEU A 94 -12.53 -4.72 -6.67
N THR A 95 -13.08 -3.75 -5.94
CA THR A 95 -13.74 -4.00 -4.65
C THR A 95 -14.91 -4.96 -4.86
N LYS A 96 -15.83 -4.59 -5.74
CA LYS A 96 -16.99 -5.42 -6.06
C LYS A 96 -16.59 -6.79 -6.60
N ALA A 97 -15.61 -6.87 -7.48
CA ALA A 97 -15.14 -8.12 -8.04
C ALA A 97 -14.55 -9.06 -6.97
N LEU A 98 -13.82 -8.54 -5.97
CA LEU A 98 -13.31 -9.33 -4.87
C LEU A 98 -14.41 -9.73 -3.87
N GLU A 99 -15.39 -8.88 -3.62
CA GLU A 99 -16.55 -9.21 -2.79
C GLU A 99 -17.38 -10.33 -3.41
N GLU A 100 -17.62 -10.27 -4.71
CA GLU A 100 -18.32 -11.33 -5.45
C GLU A 100 -17.53 -12.65 -5.48
N LEU A 101 -16.21 -12.57 -5.64
CA LEU A 101 -15.33 -13.74 -5.71
C LEU A 101 -15.17 -14.44 -4.36
N LEU A 102 -14.95 -13.67 -3.29
CA LEU A 102 -14.58 -14.20 -1.97
C LEU A 102 -15.75 -14.23 -0.99
N HIS A 103 -16.89 -13.63 -1.35
CA HIS A 103 -18.09 -13.49 -0.50
C HIS A 103 -17.79 -12.85 0.87
N LYS A 104 -16.89 -11.87 0.88
CA LYS A 104 -16.44 -11.15 2.08
C LYS A 104 -16.35 -9.66 1.82
N PRO A 105 -16.68 -8.81 2.82
CA PRO A 105 -16.45 -7.38 2.74
C PRO A 105 -15.00 -7.07 2.40
N THR A 106 -14.76 -6.15 1.46
CA THR A 106 -13.44 -5.88 0.91
C THR A 106 -13.11 -4.39 0.95
N LEU A 107 -11.91 -4.06 1.43
CA LEU A 107 -11.31 -2.72 1.30
C LEU A 107 -10.07 -2.79 0.44
N ILE A 108 -9.90 -1.80 -0.45
CA ILE A 108 -8.77 -1.73 -1.36
C ILE A 108 -8.14 -0.34 -1.29
N VAL A 109 -6.81 -0.31 -1.20
CA VAL A 109 -6.01 0.91 -1.29
C VAL A 109 -4.81 0.68 -2.20
N ASN A 110 -4.05 1.73 -2.51
CA ASN A 110 -2.77 1.55 -3.18
C ASN A 110 -1.83 0.68 -2.33
N ASP A 111 -0.92 -0.06 -2.97
CA ASP A 111 0.01 -0.97 -2.29
C ASP A 111 0.97 -0.26 -1.33
N ALA A 112 1.44 0.95 -1.68
CA ALA A 112 2.24 1.76 -0.77
C ALA A 112 1.41 2.32 0.40
N ASP A 113 0.12 2.66 0.19
CA ASP A 113 -0.79 3.09 1.25
C ASP A 113 -1.00 1.95 2.27
N LEU A 114 -1.22 0.72 1.79
CA LEU A 114 -1.37 -0.44 2.66
C LEU A 114 -0.09 -0.68 3.50
N GLN A 115 1.08 -0.59 2.86
CA GLN A 115 2.36 -0.70 3.55
C GLN A 115 2.60 0.47 4.52
N GLY A 116 2.20 1.69 4.16
CA GLY A 116 2.29 2.88 5.01
C GLY A 116 1.53 2.71 6.31
N LEU A 117 0.28 2.27 6.25
CA LEU A 117 -0.55 1.98 7.43
C LEU A 117 0.15 1.01 8.42
N ALA A 118 0.91 0.06 7.89
CA ALA A 118 1.58 -0.95 8.71
C ALA A 118 2.74 -0.40 9.55
N VAL A 119 3.46 0.61 9.05
CA VAL A 119 4.78 0.99 9.60
C VAL A 119 4.78 2.34 10.33
N VAL A 120 3.79 3.19 10.07
CA VAL A 120 3.74 4.53 10.69
C VAL A 120 3.53 4.48 12.21
N SER A 121 4.03 5.48 12.90
CA SER A 121 3.86 5.62 14.36
C SER A 121 2.48 6.17 14.75
N GLY A 122 1.76 6.78 13.82
CA GLY A 122 0.46 7.41 14.05
C GLY A 122 0.56 8.79 14.73
N LYS A 123 1.66 9.52 14.51
CA LYS A 123 1.89 10.84 15.11
C LYS A 123 2.40 11.85 14.09
N GLY A 124 1.64 12.94 13.94
CA GLY A 124 2.01 14.04 13.04
C GLY A 124 1.83 13.67 11.56
N LEU A 125 2.58 14.34 10.70
CA LEU A 125 2.60 14.09 9.27
C LEU A 125 3.69 13.07 8.95
N GLU A 126 3.31 11.89 8.51
CA GLU A 126 4.21 10.79 8.21
C GLU A 126 4.15 10.47 6.72
N LEU A 127 5.32 10.46 6.10
CA LEU A 127 5.48 10.07 4.70
C LEU A 127 6.13 8.69 4.64
N MET A 128 5.60 7.80 3.83
CA MET A 128 6.27 6.56 3.46
C MET A 128 6.63 6.57 1.99
N ILE A 129 7.81 6.06 1.66
CA ILE A 129 8.20 5.74 0.28
C ILE A 129 8.60 4.29 0.15
N THR A 130 8.23 3.67 -0.96
CA THR A 130 8.68 2.33 -1.32
C THR A 130 9.65 2.38 -2.48
N LEU A 131 10.78 1.67 -2.35
CA LEU A 131 11.85 1.59 -3.35
C LEU A 131 11.93 0.16 -3.90
N GLY A 132 11.31 -0.07 -5.04
CA GLY A 132 11.24 -1.34 -5.72
C GLY A 132 11.31 -1.16 -7.23
N THR A 133 10.46 -1.87 -7.99
CA THR A 133 10.29 -1.68 -9.44
C THR A 133 10.08 -0.20 -9.75
N GLY A 134 9.21 0.46 -8.98
CA GLY A 134 8.96 1.89 -9.03
C GLY A 134 9.21 2.59 -7.68
N PHE A 135 8.57 3.75 -7.53
CA PHE A 135 8.63 4.66 -6.37
C PHE A 135 7.22 4.89 -5.84
N GLY A 136 6.77 4.05 -4.91
CA GLY A 136 5.47 4.24 -4.27
C GLY A 136 5.52 5.26 -3.13
N THR A 137 4.38 5.90 -2.84
CA THR A 137 4.25 6.85 -1.74
C THR A 137 2.96 6.65 -0.97
N ALA A 138 3.00 6.85 0.35
CA ALA A 138 1.83 6.98 1.20
C ALA A 138 2.01 8.18 2.14
N LEU A 139 0.96 8.97 2.30
CA LEU A 139 0.93 10.11 3.20
C LEU A 139 -0.12 9.89 4.27
N LEU A 140 0.28 10.03 5.54
CA LEU A 140 -0.61 9.82 6.68
C LEU A 140 -0.53 11.01 7.63
N ARG A 141 -1.66 11.35 8.23
CA ARG A 141 -1.75 12.34 9.30
C ARG A 141 -2.34 11.70 10.54
N ASP A 142 -1.57 11.68 11.62
CA ASP A 142 -1.96 11.08 12.90
C ASP A 142 -2.47 9.62 12.75
N GLY A 143 -1.79 8.86 11.87
CA GLY A 143 -2.11 7.46 11.55
C GLY A 143 -3.25 7.25 10.55
N VAL A 144 -3.88 8.33 10.06
CA VAL A 144 -4.97 8.27 9.07
C VAL A 144 -4.40 8.52 7.67
N LEU A 145 -4.75 7.65 6.72
CA LEU A 145 -4.39 7.82 5.31
C LEU A 145 -4.97 9.13 4.75
N MET A 146 -4.11 9.92 4.16
CA MET A 146 -4.51 11.06 3.32
C MET A 146 -4.89 10.57 1.92
N PRO A 147 -5.59 11.39 1.11
CA PRO A 147 -5.86 11.03 -0.28
C PRO A 147 -4.57 10.63 -1.00
N HIS A 148 -4.61 9.49 -1.71
CA HIS A 148 -3.46 8.96 -2.42
C HIS A 148 -2.92 9.92 -3.47
N LEU A 149 -1.58 10.05 -3.52
CA LEU A 149 -0.88 10.89 -4.47
C LEU A 149 0.13 10.05 -5.27
N GLU A 150 -0.04 9.99 -6.59
CA GLU A 150 0.88 9.34 -7.53
C GLU A 150 2.16 10.19 -7.74
N ILE A 151 2.93 10.40 -6.67
CA ILE A 151 4.15 11.20 -6.71
C ILE A 151 5.20 10.59 -7.65
N ALA A 152 5.16 9.27 -7.86
CA ALA A 152 6.05 8.57 -8.78
C ALA A 152 6.15 9.24 -10.16
N HIS A 153 5.04 9.77 -10.65
CA HIS A 153 4.93 10.38 -11.99
C HIS A 153 5.21 11.89 -12.01
N HIS A 154 5.51 12.50 -10.85
CA HIS A 154 5.91 13.90 -10.79
C HIS A 154 7.36 14.07 -11.30
N PRO A 155 7.67 15.05 -12.15
CA PRO A 155 9.03 15.28 -12.65
C PRO A 155 10.02 15.63 -11.54
N VAL A 156 11.11 14.86 -11.43
CA VAL A 156 12.27 15.17 -10.56
C VAL A 156 13.32 15.97 -11.32
N THR A 157 13.39 15.72 -12.62
CA THR A 157 14.27 16.44 -13.55
C THR A 157 13.46 16.83 -14.79
N LYS A 158 14.08 17.60 -15.71
CA LYS A 158 13.44 17.95 -16.98
C LYS A 158 12.89 16.74 -17.75
N ASN A 159 13.53 15.56 -17.63
CA ASN A 159 13.25 14.41 -18.48
C ASN A 159 13.00 13.11 -17.70
N LYS A 160 12.87 13.15 -16.36
CA LYS A 160 12.66 11.96 -15.54
C LYS A 160 11.74 12.26 -14.38
N ASP A 161 10.78 11.40 -14.17
CA ASP A 161 9.98 11.31 -12.95
C ASP A 161 10.72 10.51 -11.86
N TYR A 162 10.07 10.25 -10.71
CA TYR A 162 10.70 9.52 -9.62
C TYR A 162 10.97 8.07 -9.97
N ASP A 163 10.04 7.38 -10.68
CA ASP A 163 10.24 6.01 -11.12
C ASP A 163 11.47 5.86 -12.01
N GLU A 164 11.59 6.71 -13.02
CA GLU A 164 12.72 6.72 -13.95
C GLU A 164 14.02 7.20 -13.30
N TYR A 165 13.95 7.94 -12.19
CA TYR A 165 15.10 8.55 -11.55
C TYR A 165 15.75 7.66 -10.48
N VAL A 166 14.94 6.92 -9.69
CA VAL A 166 15.42 6.09 -8.57
C VAL A 166 14.85 4.67 -8.51
N GLY A 167 13.97 4.26 -9.43
CA GLY A 167 13.45 2.90 -9.51
C GLY A 167 14.53 1.85 -9.77
N GLU A 168 14.19 0.57 -9.60
CA GLU A 168 15.12 -0.56 -9.66
C GLU A 168 15.89 -0.66 -10.98
N PHE A 169 15.23 -0.38 -12.11
CA PHE A 169 15.90 -0.38 -13.42
C PHE A 169 17.06 0.63 -13.45
N GLU A 170 16.81 1.83 -12.96
CA GLU A 170 17.82 2.89 -12.95
C GLU A 170 18.91 2.61 -11.91
N PHE A 171 18.56 2.02 -10.75
CA PHE A 171 19.54 1.54 -9.77
C PHE A 171 20.55 0.57 -10.41
N LYS A 172 20.04 -0.43 -11.14
CA LYS A 172 20.89 -1.41 -11.85
C LYS A 172 21.75 -0.75 -12.93
N ARG A 173 21.21 0.25 -13.65
CA ARG A 173 21.89 0.95 -14.74
C ARG A 173 23.03 1.85 -14.28
N ILE A 174 22.83 2.64 -13.22
CA ILE A 174 23.80 3.68 -12.78
C ILE A 174 24.69 3.25 -11.63
N GLY A 175 24.36 2.15 -10.97
CA GLY A 175 25.07 1.58 -9.84
C GLY A 175 24.85 2.31 -8.52
N LYS A 176 25.12 1.61 -7.42
CA LYS A 176 24.85 2.01 -6.03
C LYS A 176 25.35 3.42 -5.68
N LYS A 177 26.56 3.78 -6.09
CA LYS A 177 27.18 5.09 -5.76
C LYS A 177 26.39 6.27 -6.34
N ASN A 178 26.02 6.19 -7.62
CA ASN A 178 25.30 7.26 -8.29
C ASN A 178 23.84 7.30 -7.84
N TRP A 179 23.24 6.14 -7.63
CA TRP A 179 21.89 6.02 -7.12
C TRP A 179 21.74 6.66 -5.73
N ASN A 180 22.71 6.44 -4.82
CA ASN A 180 22.71 7.07 -3.50
C ASN A 180 22.81 8.60 -3.56
N LYS A 181 23.55 9.16 -4.53
CA LYS A 181 23.54 10.61 -4.76
C LYS A 181 22.15 11.12 -5.15
N ARG A 182 21.41 10.35 -5.98
CA ARG A 182 20.05 10.68 -6.37
C ARG A 182 19.09 10.55 -5.20
N MET A 183 19.20 9.50 -4.42
CA MET A 183 18.37 9.31 -3.22
C MET A 183 18.54 10.45 -2.21
N LYS A 184 19.76 10.95 -2.00
CA LYS A 184 19.98 12.15 -1.19
C LYS A 184 19.18 13.34 -1.69
N ARG A 185 19.18 13.57 -3.02
CA ARG A 185 18.42 14.65 -3.64
C ARG A 185 16.92 14.44 -3.45
N VAL A 186 16.41 13.22 -3.72
CA VAL A 186 15.00 12.86 -3.56
C VAL A 186 14.54 13.12 -2.13
N ILE A 187 15.25 12.61 -1.13
CA ILE A 187 14.94 12.84 0.28
C ILE A 187 14.93 14.33 0.62
N GLY A 188 15.89 15.10 0.10
CA GLY A 188 15.92 16.55 0.29
C GLY A 188 14.71 17.27 -0.32
N ILE A 189 14.24 16.84 -1.51
CA ILE A 189 13.01 17.37 -2.13
C ILE A 189 11.81 17.04 -1.27
N LEU A 190 11.63 15.77 -0.89
CA LEU A 190 10.51 15.32 -0.07
C LEU A 190 10.43 16.07 1.27
N LYS A 191 11.59 16.30 1.90
CA LYS A 191 11.69 17.07 3.15
C LYS A 191 11.12 18.48 3.02
N VAL A 192 11.45 19.17 1.93
CA VAL A 192 10.99 20.55 1.69
C VAL A 192 9.53 20.59 1.24
N VAL A 193 9.12 19.64 0.38
CA VAL A 193 7.76 19.62 -0.18
C VAL A 193 6.72 19.22 0.85
N PHE A 194 6.99 18.16 1.62
CA PHE A 194 6.01 17.61 2.57
C PHE A 194 6.17 18.15 3.99
N ASN A 195 7.35 18.63 4.38
CA ASN A 195 7.65 19.01 5.77
C ASN A 195 7.18 17.96 6.78
N TYR A 196 7.46 16.68 6.47
CA TYR A 196 7.04 15.55 7.27
C TYR A 196 7.73 15.54 8.65
N ASP A 197 7.00 15.08 9.66
CA ASP A 197 7.57 14.81 10.98
C ASP A 197 8.44 13.56 10.93
N ARG A 198 8.03 12.54 10.14
CA ARG A 198 8.79 11.30 9.94
C ARG A 198 8.68 10.79 8.51
N LEU A 199 9.80 10.24 8.00
CA LEU A 199 9.86 9.54 6.72
C LEU A 199 10.19 8.07 6.95
N TYR A 200 9.39 7.17 6.37
CA TYR A 200 9.70 5.74 6.31
C TYR A 200 10.14 5.39 4.89
N ILE A 201 11.18 4.57 4.78
CA ILE A 201 11.70 4.08 3.51
C ILE A 201 11.65 2.55 3.53
N SER A 202 10.89 1.96 2.63
CA SER A 202 10.73 0.51 2.50
C SER A 202 11.03 0.07 1.06
N GLY A 203 10.83 -1.20 0.76
CA GLY A 203 11.11 -1.77 -0.56
C GLY A 203 12.47 -2.44 -0.67
N GLY A 204 12.62 -3.26 -1.70
CA GLY A 204 13.82 -4.10 -1.87
C GLY A 204 15.13 -3.32 -1.97
N SER A 205 15.09 -2.09 -2.50
CA SER A 205 16.25 -1.22 -2.65
C SER A 205 16.53 -0.32 -1.44
N ALA A 206 15.66 -0.29 -0.42
CA ALA A 206 15.86 0.56 0.77
C ALA A 206 17.17 0.25 1.51
N LYS A 207 17.55 -1.02 1.60
CA LYS A 207 18.81 -1.51 2.21
C LYS A 207 20.07 -1.07 1.47
N GLU A 208 19.93 -0.57 0.25
CA GLU A 208 21.06 -0.10 -0.57
C GLU A 208 21.47 1.34 -0.23
N ILE A 209 20.67 2.06 0.59
CA ILE A 209 21.02 3.38 1.10
C ILE A 209 22.27 3.26 1.99
N ASN A 210 23.30 4.03 1.67
CA ASN A 210 24.62 3.93 2.33
C ASN A 210 25.16 5.27 2.83
N PHE A 211 24.29 6.24 3.08
CA PHE A 211 24.64 7.51 3.69
C PHE A 211 23.88 7.72 5.00
N LYS A 212 24.39 8.61 5.84
CA LYS A 212 23.71 8.94 7.11
C LYS A 212 22.36 9.59 6.81
N LEU A 213 21.31 9.02 7.36
CA LEU A 213 19.96 9.57 7.34
C LEU A 213 19.75 10.50 8.53
N ASP A 214 18.78 11.42 8.43
CA ASP A 214 18.34 12.24 9.55
C ASP A 214 17.62 11.35 10.59
N ASP A 215 17.57 11.78 11.85
CA ASP A 215 17.03 10.98 12.96
C ASP A 215 15.52 10.68 12.84
N ASN A 216 14.80 11.46 12.02
CA ASN A 216 13.40 11.25 11.72
C ASN A 216 13.15 10.40 10.45
N ILE A 217 14.16 9.73 9.92
CA ILE A 217 14.07 8.83 8.76
C ILE A 217 14.34 7.39 9.20
N VAL A 218 13.39 6.48 8.91
CA VAL A 218 13.43 5.09 9.33
C VAL A 218 13.42 4.17 8.11
N ILE A 219 14.31 3.18 8.07
CA ILE A 219 14.23 2.08 7.11
C ILE A 219 13.27 1.03 7.69
N ALA A 220 12.16 0.77 7.00
CA ALA A 220 11.13 -0.18 7.42
C ALA A 220 11.27 -1.54 6.73
N ASP A 221 10.91 -2.62 7.42
CA ASP A 221 10.92 -3.98 6.84
C ASP A 221 9.66 -4.17 5.96
N ASN A 222 9.85 -4.74 4.78
CA ASN A 222 8.76 -5.06 3.86
C ASN A 222 7.77 -6.12 4.37
N ARG A 223 8.19 -6.98 5.31
CA ARG A 223 7.33 -8.04 5.84
C ARG A 223 6.19 -7.50 6.69
N ASP A 224 6.39 -6.35 7.30
CA ASP A 224 5.36 -5.70 8.11
C ASP A 224 4.22 -5.10 7.27
N GLY A 225 4.40 -4.89 5.97
CA GLY A 225 3.41 -4.28 5.08
C GLY A 225 2.03 -4.90 5.11
N PHE A 226 1.92 -6.21 5.35
CA PHE A 226 0.63 -6.90 5.47
C PHE A 226 -0.21 -6.44 6.66
N LYS A 227 0.42 -5.99 7.76
CA LYS A 227 -0.27 -5.49 8.95
C LYS A 227 -1.16 -4.29 8.65
N GLY A 228 -0.87 -3.59 7.55
CA GLY A 228 -1.71 -2.50 7.04
C GLY A 228 -3.15 -2.93 6.76
N GLY A 229 -3.40 -4.19 6.43
CA GLY A 229 -4.76 -4.71 6.24
C GLY A 229 -5.64 -4.59 7.49
N ALA A 230 -5.08 -4.89 8.66
CA ALA A 230 -5.80 -4.70 9.94
C ALA A 230 -6.02 -3.21 10.24
N LYS A 231 -5.01 -2.38 10.00
CA LYS A 231 -5.10 -0.93 10.21
C LYS A 231 -6.10 -0.25 9.27
N LEU A 232 -6.22 -0.73 8.04
CA LEU A 232 -7.19 -0.22 7.08
C LEU A 232 -8.63 -0.44 7.58
N TRP A 233 -8.92 -1.62 8.11
CA TRP A 233 -10.22 -1.92 8.72
C TRP A 233 -10.47 -1.15 10.02
N GLU A 234 -9.46 -0.96 10.86
CA GLU A 234 -9.56 -0.11 12.06
C GLU A 234 -9.93 1.34 11.70
N GLN A 235 -9.31 1.88 10.63
CA GLN A 235 -9.61 3.23 10.15
C GLN A 235 -11.04 3.36 9.63
N GLU A 236 -11.51 2.40 8.84
CA GLU A 236 -12.87 2.36 8.30
C GLU A 236 -13.93 2.33 9.42
N HIS A 237 -13.69 1.53 10.45
CA HIS A 237 -14.57 1.47 11.62
C HIS A 237 -14.66 2.82 12.34
N LYS A 238 -13.54 3.50 12.57
CA LYS A 238 -13.51 4.83 13.20
C LYS A 238 -14.24 5.88 12.39
N MET A 239 -14.09 5.88 11.06
CA MET A 239 -14.78 6.81 10.17
C MET A 239 -16.30 6.60 10.18
N ASN A 240 -16.77 5.37 10.19
CA ASN A 240 -18.19 5.04 10.22
C ASN A 240 -18.81 5.35 11.59
N ALA A 241 -18.14 5.09 12.71
CA ALA A 241 -18.59 5.48 14.05
C ALA A 241 -18.77 7.00 14.15
N GLY A 242 -17.81 7.81 13.68
CA GLY A 242 -17.91 9.26 13.69
C GLY A 242 -19.06 9.82 12.84
N LYS A 243 -19.40 9.18 11.72
CA LYS A 243 -20.57 9.56 10.90
C LYS A 243 -21.88 9.32 11.64
N HIS A 244 -22.02 8.22 12.36
CA HIS A 244 -23.24 7.91 13.14
C HIS A 244 -23.44 8.89 14.30
N GLU A 245 -22.38 9.30 14.99
CA GLU A 245 -22.46 10.31 16.06
C GLU A 245 -22.86 11.69 15.51
N ALA A 246 -22.32 12.09 14.36
CA ALA A 246 -22.65 13.36 13.72
C ALA A 246 -24.13 13.43 13.27
N VAL A 247 -24.69 12.35 12.73
CA VAL A 247 -26.12 12.26 12.33
C VAL A 247 -27.01 12.35 13.56
N ASN A 248 -26.72 11.60 14.62
CA ASN A 248 -27.51 11.61 15.85
C ASN A 248 -27.45 12.97 16.60
N SER A 249 -26.41 13.76 16.42
CA SER A 249 -26.30 15.10 17.00
C SER A 249 -27.07 16.16 16.21
N SER A 250 -27.24 15.99 14.90
CA SER A 250 -28.01 16.92 14.04
C SER A 250 -29.54 16.72 14.13
N GLU A 251 -30.01 15.55 14.59
CA GLU A 251 -31.44 15.29 14.83
C GLU A 251 -31.96 15.81 16.19
N LYS A 252 -31.08 16.37 17.02
CA LYS A 252 -31.42 16.89 18.35
C LYS A 252 -31.48 18.41 18.45
N ILE A 253 -31.44 19.11 17.31
CA ILE A 253 -31.66 20.56 17.18
C ILE A 253 -32.98 20.79 16.47
#